data_f83dc2e0b953799f251fa7d1859be1c8
#
_entry.id   f83dc2e0b953799f251fa7d1859be1c8
#
_cell.length_a   1.000
_cell.length_b   1.000
_cell.length_c   1.000
_cell.angle_alpha   90.00
_cell.angle_beta   90.00
_cell.angle_gamma   90.00
#
_symmetry.space_group_name_H-M   'P 1'
#
loop_
_entity.id
_entity.type
_entity.pdbx_description
1 polymer ?
#
loop_
_entity_poly.entity_id
_entity_poly.type
_entity_poly.pdbx_seq_one_letter_code
_entity_poly.pdbx_strand_id
1 'polypeptide(L)'
;MPRLYIISGCNGAGKTTASYSLLPEMLDCTQFVNSDEFAKGLSPFNPEKASIQASRYMLMKIRYLLKRNQDFAVETTLATRTLLKTVKMAQSAGYTVTLLYFWLNSPELAIERVKAMVATGGHDLPEETIRRRYKVGVDYFFYYYAPVCERWILADNSQIPFRVIAEGAKDEVVNIKDEETYKKIRNIAIEHHNYTEESGDILSL
;
A
#
# COMPACT_ATOMS: atom_id res chain seq x y z
N MET A 1 6.55 -20.37 9.28
CA MET A 1 6.04 -19.13 9.91
C MET A 1 5.01 -18.53 8.95
N PRO A 2 3.84 -18.11 9.41
CA PRO A 2 2.86 -17.48 8.54
C PRO A 2 3.35 -16.12 8.03
N ARG A 3 2.83 -15.69 6.87
CA ARG A 3 3.31 -14.52 6.15
C ARG A 3 2.18 -13.50 5.97
N LEU A 4 2.48 -12.24 6.24
CA LEU A 4 1.63 -11.10 5.89
C LEU A 4 2.33 -10.29 4.80
N TYR A 5 1.67 -10.13 3.67
CA TYR A 5 2.12 -9.25 2.59
C TYR A 5 1.30 -7.96 2.61
N ILE A 6 1.96 -6.81 2.60
CA ILE A 6 1.33 -5.50 2.45
C ILE A 6 1.63 -5.01 1.04
N ILE A 7 0.61 -4.96 0.20
CA ILE A 7 0.70 -4.45 -1.16
C ILE A 7 0.26 -2.99 -1.14
N SER A 8 1.17 -2.08 -1.41
CA SER A 8 0.95 -0.66 -1.17
C SER A 8 1.37 0.25 -2.31
N GLY A 9 0.93 1.51 -2.24
CA GLY A 9 1.15 2.54 -3.25
C GLY A 9 -0.08 3.41 -3.45
N CYS A 10 0.04 4.56 -4.10
CA CYS A 10 -1.07 5.48 -4.32
C CYS A 10 -2.19 4.88 -5.19
N ASN A 11 -3.32 5.56 -5.31
CA ASN A 11 -4.34 5.19 -6.27
C ASN A 11 -3.75 5.26 -7.70
N GLY A 12 -4.12 4.33 -8.57
CA GLY A 12 -3.54 4.21 -9.91
C GLY A 12 -2.15 3.53 -9.96
N ALA A 13 -1.53 3.19 -8.83
CA ALA A 13 -0.22 2.53 -8.80
C ALA A 13 -0.21 1.08 -9.32
N GLY A 14 -1.36 0.52 -9.71
CA GLY A 14 -1.47 -0.83 -10.27
C GLY A 14 -1.37 -1.96 -9.25
N LYS A 15 -1.57 -1.67 -7.97
CA LYS A 15 -1.51 -2.64 -6.86
C LYS A 15 -2.35 -3.89 -7.09
N THR A 16 -3.65 -3.69 -7.34
CA THR A 16 -4.61 -4.78 -7.53
C THR A 16 -4.23 -5.64 -8.73
N THR A 17 -3.86 -5.01 -9.85
CA THR A 17 -3.43 -5.73 -11.06
C THR A 17 -2.19 -6.57 -10.79
N ALA A 18 -1.18 -6.00 -10.11
CA ALA A 18 0.03 -6.73 -9.73
C ALA A 18 -0.27 -7.85 -8.74
N SER A 19 -1.21 -7.64 -7.80
CA SER A 19 -1.56 -8.64 -6.78
C SER A 19 -2.11 -9.92 -7.39
N TYR A 20 -2.91 -9.86 -8.44
CA TYR A 20 -3.52 -11.05 -9.06
C TYR A 20 -2.51 -12.01 -9.69
N SER A 21 -1.35 -11.53 -10.14
CA SER A 21 -0.25 -12.39 -10.61
C SER A 21 0.78 -12.67 -9.52
N LEU A 22 1.21 -11.65 -8.78
CA LEU A 22 2.27 -11.79 -7.76
C LEU A 22 1.88 -12.74 -6.61
N LEU A 23 0.64 -12.61 -6.11
CA LEU A 23 0.23 -13.35 -4.91
C LEU A 23 0.17 -14.87 -5.16
N PRO A 24 -0.58 -15.38 -6.15
CA PRO A 24 -0.68 -16.82 -6.37
C PRO A 24 0.59 -17.41 -7.01
N GLU A 25 1.22 -16.72 -7.97
CA GLU A 25 2.29 -17.30 -8.78
C GLU A 25 3.67 -17.18 -8.13
N MET A 26 3.95 -16.08 -7.42
CA MET A 26 5.27 -15.80 -6.87
C MET A 26 5.34 -15.94 -5.36
N LEU A 27 4.26 -15.66 -4.65
CA LEU A 27 4.24 -15.62 -3.19
C LEU A 27 3.47 -16.77 -2.55
N ASP A 28 2.85 -17.64 -3.36
CA ASP A 28 1.99 -18.76 -2.90
C ASP A 28 0.98 -18.28 -1.82
N CYS A 29 0.32 -17.15 -2.10
CA CYS A 29 -0.63 -16.52 -1.21
C CYS A 29 -1.96 -16.31 -1.92
N THR A 30 -3.01 -17.01 -1.47
CA THR A 30 -4.35 -16.97 -2.08
C THR A 30 -5.37 -16.16 -1.28
N GLN A 31 -5.00 -15.70 -0.07
CA GLN A 31 -5.88 -14.86 0.75
C GLN A 31 -5.52 -13.40 0.53
N PHE A 32 -6.38 -12.69 -0.21
CA PHE A 32 -6.21 -11.28 -0.51
C PHE A 32 -7.32 -10.45 0.14
N VAL A 33 -6.94 -9.40 0.86
CA VAL A 33 -7.84 -8.50 1.59
C VAL A 33 -7.72 -7.10 1.00
N ASN A 34 -8.75 -6.67 0.28
CA ASN A 34 -8.84 -5.36 -0.35
C ASN A 34 -10.19 -4.72 -0.02
N SER A 35 -10.18 -3.55 0.63
CA SER A 35 -11.41 -2.85 1.04
C SER A 35 -12.27 -2.41 -0.14
N ASP A 36 -11.65 -2.06 -1.27
CA ASP A 36 -12.37 -1.60 -2.46
C ASP A 36 -13.15 -2.77 -3.11
N GLU A 37 -12.56 -3.97 -3.13
CA GLU A 37 -13.23 -5.18 -3.59
C GLU A 37 -14.39 -5.58 -2.65
N PHE A 38 -14.21 -5.44 -1.34
CA PHE A 38 -15.32 -5.62 -0.39
C PHE A 38 -16.45 -4.61 -0.62
N ALA A 39 -16.11 -3.33 -0.85
CA ALA A 39 -17.10 -2.29 -1.11
C ALA A 39 -17.89 -2.57 -2.40
N LYS A 40 -17.22 -2.99 -3.46
CA LYS A 40 -17.87 -3.41 -4.72
C LYS A 40 -18.78 -4.63 -4.52
N GLY A 41 -18.35 -5.62 -3.75
CA GLY A 41 -19.15 -6.80 -3.43
C GLY A 41 -20.41 -6.46 -2.63
N LEU A 42 -20.35 -5.47 -1.73
CA LEU A 42 -21.47 -5.03 -0.90
C LEU A 42 -22.45 -4.10 -1.65
N SER A 43 -21.93 -3.23 -2.51
CA SER A 43 -22.71 -2.24 -3.25
C SER A 43 -22.09 -2.00 -4.63
N PRO A 44 -22.37 -2.86 -5.62
CA PRO A 44 -21.74 -2.80 -6.94
C PRO A 44 -21.94 -1.46 -7.67
N PHE A 45 -23.09 -0.81 -7.48
CA PHE A 45 -23.43 0.46 -8.13
C PHE A 45 -23.06 1.70 -7.33
N ASN A 46 -22.78 1.57 -6.02
CA ASN A 46 -22.41 2.67 -5.12
C ASN A 46 -21.42 2.20 -4.05
N PRO A 47 -20.21 1.76 -4.42
CA PRO A 47 -19.24 1.21 -3.45
C PRO A 47 -18.83 2.22 -2.36
N GLU A 48 -18.88 3.52 -2.65
CA GLU A 48 -18.58 4.57 -1.67
C GLU A 48 -19.47 4.51 -0.42
N LYS A 49 -20.77 4.27 -0.63
CA LYS A 49 -21.74 4.15 0.47
C LYS A 49 -21.45 2.93 1.37
N ALA A 50 -20.77 1.93 0.82
CA ALA A 50 -20.38 0.72 1.54
C ALA A 50 -18.99 0.78 2.17
N SER A 51 -18.23 1.88 2.02
CA SER A 51 -16.83 1.99 2.44
C SER A 51 -16.60 1.71 3.92
N ILE A 52 -17.47 2.18 4.81
CA ILE A 52 -17.40 1.92 6.25
C ILE A 52 -17.64 0.43 6.55
N GLN A 53 -18.64 -0.16 5.92
CA GLN A 53 -18.93 -1.59 6.09
C GLN A 53 -17.77 -2.44 5.53
N ALA A 54 -17.27 -2.10 4.35
CA ALA A 54 -16.13 -2.76 3.73
C ALA A 54 -14.90 -2.75 4.63
N SER A 55 -14.59 -1.60 5.25
CA SER A 55 -13.49 -1.47 6.22
C SER A 55 -13.69 -2.37 7.45
N ARG A 56 -14.91 -2.48 7.96
CA ARG A 56 -15.24 -3.40 9.06
C ARG A 56 -15.05 -4.87 8.66
N TYR A 57 -15.54 -5.28 7.49
CA TYR A 57 -15.34 -6.64 6.97
C TYR A 57 -13.86 -6.95 6.73
N MET A 58 -13.09 -6.00 6.20
CA MET A 58 -11.65 -6.12 6.06
C MET A 58 -10.98 -6.45 7.40
N LEU A 59 -11.28 -5.67 8.46
CA LEU A 59 -10.72 -5.92 9.79
C LEU A 59 -11.16 -7.26 10.38
N MET A 60 -12.41 -7.67 10.16
CA MET A 60 -12.90 -8.99 10.58
C MET A 60 -12.16 -10.12 9.86
N LYS A 61 -11.98 -10.01 8.54
CA LYS A 61 -11.25 -10.99 7.72
C LYS A 61 -9.79 -11.10 8.17
N ILE A 62 -9.11 -9.97 8.40
CA ILE A 62 -7.73 -9.94 8.92
C ILE A 62 -7.65 -10.69 10.25
N ARG A 63 -8.51 -10.38 11.21
CA ARG A 63 -8.53 -11.06 12.52
C ARG A 63 -8.80 -12.57 12.40
N TYR A 64 -9.67 -12.96 11.49
CA TYR A 64 -9.95 -14.36 11.20
C TYR A 64 -8.72 -15.09 10.67
N LEU A 65 -8.01 -14.47 9.69
CA LEU A 65 -6.80 -15.05 9.09
C LEU A 65 -5.66 -15.17 10.11
N LEU A 66 -5.45 -14.13 10.92
CA LEU A 66 -4.46 -14.13 12.01
C LEU A 66 -4.70 -15.29 12.99
N LYS A 67 -5.96 -15.48 13.43
CA LYS A 67 -6.31 -16.58 14.36
C LYS A 67 -6.07 -17.98 13.77
N ARG A 68 -6.04 -18.11 12.46
CA ARG A 68 -5.84 -19.38 11.76
C ARG A 68 -4.40 -19.59 11.28
N ASN A 69 -3.50 -18.66 11.57
CA ASN A 69 -2.12 -18.67 11.09
C ASN A 69 -2.02 -18.87 9.57
N GLN A 70 -2.96 -18.27 8.81
CA GLN A 70 -2.99 -18.35 7.35
C GLN A 70 -2.19 -17.21 6.74
N ASP A 71 -1.44 -17.51 5.67
CA ASP A 71 -0.79 -16.48 4.85
C ASP A 71 -1.85 -15.61 4.20
N PHE A 72 -1.65 -14.30 4.21
CA PHE A 72 -2.55 -13.38 3.54
C PHE A 72 -1.86 -12.10 3.11
N ALA A 73 -2.48 -11.42 2.14
CA ALA A 73 -2.07 -10.10 1.69
C ALA A 73 -3.15 -9.06 1.98
N VAL A 74 -2.73 -7.84 2.24
CA VAL A 74 -3.59 -6.66 2.44
C VAL A 74 -3.19 -5.59 1.45
N GLU A 75 -4.17 -5.03 0.73
CA GLU A 75 -3.95 -3.87 -0.12
C GLU A 75 -4.23 -2.56 0.63
N THR A 76 -3.37 -1.56 0.43
CA THR A 76 -3.51 -0.23 1.06
C THR A 76 -2.85 0.86 0.22
N THR A 77 -3.31 2.10 0.37
CA THR A 77 -2.57 3.27 -0.14
C THR A 77 -1.40 3.68 0.75
N LEU A 78 -1.27 3.09 1.93
CA LEU A 78 -0.31 3.44 2.98
C LEU A 78 -0.44 4.89 3.51
N ALA A 79 -1.48 5.62 3.12
CA ALA A 79 -1.68 7.03 3.48
C ALA A 79 -2.34 7.22 4.87
N THR A 80 -2.30 6.21 5.72
CA THR A 80 -2.74 6.25 7.13
C THR A 80 -1.84 5.35 7.97
N ARG A 81 -1.80 5.59 9.29
CA ARG A 81 -1.05 4.76 10.25
C ARG A 81 -1.86 3.60 10.84
N THR A 82 -3.13 3.48 10.47
CA THR A 82 -4.05 2.50 11.07
C THR A 82 -3.58 1.05 10.89
N LEU A 83 -2.94 0.74 9.76
CA LEU A 83 -2.44 -0.61 9.48
C LEU A 83 -1.25 -1.02 10.36
N LEU A 84 -0.53 -0.06 10.99
CA LEU A 84 0.56 -0.37 11.93
C LEU A 84 0.09 -1.23 13.11
N LYS A 85 -1.15 -1.03 13.57
CA LYS A 85 -1.75 -1.89 14.60
C LYS A 85 -1.87 -3.35 14.13
N THR A 86 -2.26 -3.53 12.86
CA THR A 86 -2.34 -4.87 12.24
C THR A 86 -0.96 -5.51 12.07
N VAL A 87 0.05 -4.73 11.66
CA VAL A 87 1.45 -5.19 11.57
C VAL A 87 1.91 -5.70 12.94
N LYS A 88 1.76 -4.90 13.99
CA LYS A 88 2.13 -5.31 15.36
C LYS A 88 1.39 -6.55 15.84
N MET A 89 0.10 -6.66 15.55
CA MET A 89 -0.71 -7.85 15.90
C MET A 89 -0.22 -9.09 15.16
N ALA A 90 0.10 -8.95 13.86
CA ALA A 90 0.63 -10.06 13.06
C ALA A 90 1.99 -10.52 13.58
N GLN A 91 2.91 -9.60 13.84
CA GLN A 91 4.23 -9.90 14.42
C GLN A 91 4.11 -10.59 15.78
N SER A 92 3.23 -10.10 16.66
CA SER A 92 2.95 -10.73 17.96
C SER A 92 2.36 -12.15 17.82
N ALA A 93 1.71 -12.46 16.70
CA ALA A 93 1.21 -13.78 16.34
C ALA A 93 2.24 -14.65 15.57
N GLY A 94 3.48 -14.20 15.45
CA GLY A 94 4.58 -14.93 14.81
C GLY A 94 4.62 -14.84 13.28
N TYR A 95 3.97 -13.84 12.69
CA TYR A 95 4.04 -13.58 11.25
C TYR A 95 5.32 -12.86 10.86
N THR A 96 5.84 -13.21 9.69
CA THR A 96 6.82 -12.39 8.96
C THR A 96 6.05 -11.41 8.06
N VAL A 97 6.34 -10.12 8.18
CA VAL A 97 5.67 -9.07 7.40
C VAL A 97 6.57 -8.59 6.28
N THR A 98 6.07 -8.65 5.04
CA THR A 98 6.74 -8.14 3.85
C THR A 98 5.93 -7.01 3.24
N LEU A 99 6.55 -5.84 3.07
CA LEU A 99 5.95 -4.66 2.48
C LEU A 99 6.41 -4.49 1.03
N LEU A 100 5.47 -4.46 0.09
CA LEU A 100 5.71 -4.12 -1.32
C LEU A 100 5.10 -2.75 -1.58
N TYR A 101 5.91 -1.79 -2.00
CA TYR A 101 5.45 -0.45 -2.35
C TYR A 101 5.62 -0.20 -3.84
N PHE A 102 4.50 0.01 -4.53
CA PHE A 102 4.47 0.40 -5.94
C PHE A 102 4.41 1.92 -6.07
N TRP A 103 5.52 2.49 -6.52
CA TRP A 103 5.64 3.91 -6.79
C TRP A 103 5.33 4.19 -8.27
N LEU A 104 4.94 5.43 -8.57
CA LEU A 104 4.81 6.00 -9.91
C LEU A 104 5.70 7.22 -10.02
N ASN A 105 6.22 7.50 -11.22
CA ASN A 105 7.17 8.59 -11.47
C ASN A 105 6.57 10.00 -11.33
N SER A 106 5.23 10.10 -11.28
CA SER A 106 4.52 11.37 -11.04
C SER A 106 3.10 11.14 -10.48
N PRO A 107 2.54 12.11 -9.75
CA PRO A 107 1.14 12.10 -9.36
C PRO A 107 0.20 12.29 -10.55
N GLU A 108 0.65 12.93 -11.65
CA GLU A 108 -0.09 13.09 -12.90
C GLU A 108 -0.41 11.72 -13.52
N LEU A 109 0.58 10.83 -13.60
CA LEU A 109 0.37 9.46 -14.07
C LEU A 109 -0.63 8.70 -13.19
N ALA A 110 -0.58 8.92 -11.87
CA ALA A 110 -1.56 8.34 -10.95
C ALA A 110 -2.99 8.81 -11.26
N ILE A 111 -3.16 10.12 -11.50
CA ILE A 111 -4.45 10.72 -11.85
C ILE A 111 -4.97 10.20 -13.20
N GLU A 112 -4.10 10.16 -14.21
CA GLU A 112 -4.44 9.63 -15.54
C GLU A 112 -4.95 8.19 -15.46
N ARG A 113 -4.24 7.33 -14.71
CA ARG A 113 -4.65 5.93 -14.54
C ARG A 113 -5.95 5.78 -13.75
N VAL A 114 -6.19 6.63 -12.74
CA VAL A 114 -7.48 6.64 -12.02
C VAL A 114 -8.60 7.05 -12.97
N LYS A 115 -8.43 8.11 -13.80
CA LYS A 115 -9.43 8.52 -14.81
C LYS A 115 -9.75 7.38 -15.80
N ALA A 116 -8.73 6.66 -16.26
CA ALA A 116 -8.94 5.51 -17.13
C ALA A 116 -9.72 4.38 -16.44
N MET A 117 -9.44 4.12 -15.15
CA MET A 117 -10.21 3.15 -14.36
C MET A 117 -11.68 3.57 -14.17
N VAL A 118 -11.93 4.86 -13.92
CA VAL A 118 -13.30 5.41 -13.80
C VAL A 118 -14.08 5.21 -15.10
N ALA A 119 -13.46 5.43 -16.25
CA ALA A 119 -14.08 5.22 -17.56
C ALA A 119 -14.54 3.76 -17.81
N THR A 120 -13.95 2.80 -17.05
CA THR A 120 -14.30 1.37 -17.09
C THR A 120 -15.14 0.90 -15.90
N GLY A 121 -15.76 1.84 -15.16
CA GLY A 121 -16.63 1.54 -14.01
C GLY A 121 -15.90 1.48 -12.65
N GLY A 122 -14.67 1.98 -12.58
CA GLY A 122 -13.95 2.15 -11.33
C GLY A 122 -14.46 3.35 -10.52
N HIS A 123 -13.98 3.43 -9.28
CA HIS A 123 -14.35 4.50 -8.35
C HIS A 123 -13.62 5.81 -8.67
N ASP A 124 -14.38 6.92 -8.72
CA ASP A 124 -13.81 8.26 -8.89
C ASP A 124 -13.26 8.81 -7.57
N LEU A 125 -12.15 9.52 -7.68
CA LEU A 125 -11.49 10.15 -6.54
C LEU A 125 -11.05 11.58 -6.92
N PRO A 126 -11.25 12.57 -6.04
CA PRO A 126 -10.72 13.92 -6.27
C PRO A 126 -9.20 13.88 -6.50
N GLU A 127 -8.74 14.63 -7.50
CA GLU A 127 -7.30 14.69 -7.85
C GLU A 127 -6.43 15.09 -6.65
N GLU A 128 -6.92 16.02 -5.83
CA GLU A 128 -6.25 16.44 -4.59
C GLU A 128 -6.02 15.26 -3.64
N THR A 129 -7.01 14.36 -3.51
CA THR A 129 -6.86 13.14 -2.70
C THR A 129 -5.78 12.22 -3.25
N ILE A 130 -5.69 12.08 -4.58
CA ILE A 130 -4.66 11.25 -5.23
C ILE A 130 -3.29 11.86 -4.98
N ARG A 131 -3.12 13.17 -5.19
CA ARG A 131 -1.87 13.91 -4.94
C ARG A 131 -1.42 13.80 -3.48
N ARG A 132 -2.35 13.99 -2.56
CA ARG A 132 -2.07 13.82 -1.13
C ARG A 132 -1.61 12.41 -0.80
N ARG A 133 -2.34 11.38 -1.25
CA ARG A 133 -1.98 9.98 -1.01
C ARG A 133 -0.67 9.58 -1.67
N TYR A 134 -0.30 10.19 -2.78
CA TYR A 134 0.99 9.99 -3.43
C TYR A 134 2.15 10.41 -2.53
N LYS A 135 2.10 11.61 -1.94
CA LYS A 135 3.15 12.14 -1.06
C LYS A 135 3.15 11.43 0.30
N VAL A 136 1.99 11.37 0.95
CA VAL A 136 1.84 10.73 2.28
C VAL A 136 2.24 9.26 2.24
N GLY A 137 1.89 8.53 1.18
CA GLY A 137 2.23 7.12 1.07
C GLY A 137 3.74 6.88 1.00
N VAL A 138 4.48 7.73 0.27
CA VAL A 138 5.95 7.66 0.19
C VAL A 138 6.59 8.02 1.53
N ASP A 139 6.14 9.10 2.18
CA ASP A 139 6.58 9.48 3.52
C ASP A 139 6.37 8.32 4.51
N TYR A 140 5.14 7.80 4.58
CA TYR A 140 4.82 6.74 5.54
C TYR A 140 5.54 5.42 5.24
N PHE A 141 5.84 5.14 3.97
CA PHE A 141 6.69 4.01 3.61
C PHE A 141 8.03 4.08 4.35
N PHE A 142 8.74 5.19 4.25
CA PHE A 142 10.08 5.32 4.80
C PHE A 142 10.12 5.51 6.32
N TYR A 143 9.20 6.30 6.87
CA TYR A 143 9.29 6.71 8.28
C TYR A 143 8.49 5.82 9.24
N TYR A 144 7.50 5.09 8.75
CA TYR A 144 6.61 4.34 9.65
C TYR A 144 6.49 2.86 9.33
N TYR A 145 6.46 2.46 8.07
CA TYR A 145 6.17 1.09 7.70
C TYR A 145 7.41 0.25 7.39
N ALA A 146 8.34 0.73 6.57
CA ALA A 146 9.57 0.00 6.26
C ALA A 146 10.38 -0.32 7.52
N PRO A 147 10.54 0.61 8.51
CA PRO A 147 11.29 0.32 9.73
C PRO A 147 10.73 -0.81 10.59
N VAL A 148 9.45 -1.12 10.47
CA VAL A 148 8.80 -2.16 11.30
C VAL A 148 8.58 -3.48 10.56
N CYS A 149 8.76 -3.52 9.23
CA CYS A 149 8.57 -4.72 8.42
C CYS A 149 9.89 -5.53 8.35
N GLU A 150 9.79 -6.87 8.45
CA GLU A 150 10.96 -7.75 8.35
C GLU A 150 11.61 -7.68 6.96
N ARG A 151 10.82 -7.35 5.95
CA ARG A 151 11.29 -7.12 4.57
C ARG A 151 10.46 -6.05 3.88
N TRP A 152 11.10 -5.23 3.05
CA TRP A 152 10.39 -4.32 2.17
C TRP A 152 11.01 -4.28 0.77
N ILE A 153 10.17 -4.01 -0.21
CA ILE A 153 10.53 -3.87 -1.62
C ILE A 153 9.88 -2.59 -2.14
N LEU A 154 10.70 -1.70 -2.69
CA LEU A 154 10.25 -0.49 -3.38
C LEU A 154 10.37 -0.73 -4.88
N ALA A 155 9.27 -0.59 -5.62
CA ALA A 155 9.21 -0.84 -7.04
C ALA A 155 8.61 0.36 -7.79
N ASP A 156 9.16 0.69 -8.96
CA ASP A 156 8.59 1.61 -9.93
C ASP A 156 7.65 0.85 -10.86
N ASN A 157 6.36 1.19 -10.81
CA ASN A 157 5.32 0.63 -11.67
C ASN A 157 4.81 1.65 -12.70
N SER A 158 5.64 2.63 -13.08
CA SER A 158 5.30 3.59 -14.12
C SER A 158 5.20 2.93 -15.49
N GLN A 159 5.89 1.83 -15.69
CA GLN A 159 5.90 1.00 -16.90
C GLN A 159 5.62 -0.47 -16.55
N ILE A 160 5.23 -1.26 -17.54
CA ILE A 160 5.02 -2.72 -17.40
C ILE A 160 6.12 -3.44 -18.18
N PRO A 161 6.81 -4.40 -17.58
CA PRO A 161 6.73 -4.83 -16.18
C PRO A 161 7.31 -3.79 -15.20
N PHE A 162 6.86 -3.84 -13.94
CA PHE A 162 7.44 -2.99 -12.89
C PHE A 162 8.92 -3.31 -12.66
N ARG A 163 9.67 -2.32 -12.17
CA ARG A 163 11.09 -2.47 -11.84
C ARG A 163 11.31 -2.34 -10.34
N VAL A 164 12.08 -3.24 -9.76
CA VAL A 164 12.52 -3.10 -8.37
C VAL A 164 13.59 -2.01 -8.30
N ILE A 165 13.36 -1.01 -7.46
CA ILE A 165 14.26 0.14 -7.22
C ILE A 165 15.20 -0.16 -6.07
N ALA A 166 14.65 -0.65 -4.95
CA ALA A 166 15.41 -0.99 -3.77
C ALA A 166 14.69 -2.05 -2.93
N GLU A 167 15.45 -2.72 -2.11
CA GLU A 167 14.94 -3.68 -1.13
C GLU A 167 15.71 -3.57 0.18
N GLY A 168 15.06 -3.90 1.29
CA GLY A 168 15.67 -3.83 2.60
C GLY A 168 14.92 -4.62 3.66
N ALA A 169 15.40 -4.51 4.88
CA ALA A 169 14.85 -5.17 6.06
C ALA A 169 14.85 -4.17 7.21
N LYS A 170 13.67 -3.92 7.78
CA LYS A 170 13.49 -2.89 8.80
C LYS A 170 14.02 -1.54 8.32
N ASP A 171 14.83 -0.86 9.09
CA ASP A 171 15.47 0.42 8.79
C ASP A 171 16.76 0.31 7.93
N GLU A 172 17.16 -0.91 7.57
CA GLU A 172 18.34 -1.14 6.72
C GLU A 172 17.96 -1.28 5.24
N VAL A 173 18.68 -0.56 4.38
CA VAL A 173 18.64 -0.75 2.93
C VAL A 173 19.66 -1.83 2.57
N VAL A 174 19.18 -2.96 2.05
CA VAL A 174 20.03 -4.09 1.71
C VAL A 174 20.61 -3.95 0.30
N ASN A 175 19.80 -3.47 -0.64
CA ASN A 175 20.21 -3.35 -2.04
C ASN A 175 19.47 -2.21 -2.73
N ILE A 176 20.19 -1.36 -3.46
CA ILE A 176 19.63 -0.31 -4.33
C ILE A 176 19.99 -0.67 -5.78
N LYS A 177 18.97 -0.91 -6.60
CA LYS A 177 19.13 -1.26 -8.02
C LYS A 177 19.07 -0.05 -8.94
N ASP A 178 18.44 1.03 -8.49
CA ASP A 178 18.32 2.32 -9.21
C ASP A 178 18.50 3.47 -8.21
N GLU A 179 19.76 3.92 -8.09
CA GLU A 179 20.17 4.98 -7.16
C GLU A 179 19.49 6.32 -7.43
N GLU A 180 19.34 6.71 -8.70
CA GLU A 180 18.74 7.98 -9.06
C GLU A 180 17.28 8.03 -8.66
N THR A 181 16.52 7.02 -9.06
CA THR A 181 15.11 6.91 -8.73
C THR A 181 14.92 6.76 -7.21
N TYR A 182 15.76 5.98 -6.52
CA TYR A 182 15.69 5.86 -5.06
C TYR A 182 15.87 7.21 -4.36
N LYS A 183 16.89 7.99 -4.75
CA LYS A 183 17.13 9.33 -4.19
C LYS A 183 15.96 10.28 -4.44
N LYS A 184 15.41 10.26 -5.66
CA LYS A 184 14.21 11.04 -6.00
C LYS A 184 13.04 10.72 -5.08
N ILE A 185 12.74 9.44 -4.87
CA ILE A 185 11.64 9.00 -4.00
C ILE A 185 11.93 9.39 -2.55
N ARG A 186 13.15 9.20 -2.09
CA ARG A 186 13.57 9.56 -0.72
C ARG A 186 13.42 11.07 -0.47
N ASN A 187 13.75 11.92 -1.42
CA ASN A 187 13.58 13.37 -1.31
C ASN A 187 12.10 13.76 -1.18
N ILE A 188 11.20 13.13 -1.94
CA ILE A 188 9.75 13.35 -1.81
C ILE A 188 9.29 13.03 -0.37
N ALA A 189 9.81 11.95 0.22
CA ALA A 189 9.49 11.59 1.60
C ALA A 189 9.99 12.64 2.60
N ILE A 190 11.24 13.08 2.46
CA ILE A 190 11.88 14.07 3.35
C ILE A 190 11.12 15.40 3.30
N GLU A 191 10.85 15.91 2.10
CA GLU A 191 10.13 17.17 1.91
C GLU A 191 8.74 17.14 2.55
N HIS A 192 8.01 16.04 2.37
CA HIS A 192 6.68 15.90 2.96
C HIS A 192 6.74 15.75 4.48
N HIS A 193 7.69 14.98 4.98
CA HIS A 193 7.86 14.74 6.42
C HIS A 193 8.19 16.03 7.17
N ASN A 194 9.16 16.81 6.68
CA ASN A 194 9.53 18.10 7.27
C ASN A 194 8.37 19.08 7.26
N TYR A 195 7.61 19.15 6.14
CA TYR A 195 6.42 20.01 6.06
C TYR A 195 5.38 19.65 7.13
N THR A 196 5.12 18.37 7.38
CA THR A 196 4.13 17.93 8.36
C THR A 196 4.59 18.15 9.81
N GLU A 197 5.89 18.07 10.10
CA GLU A 197 6.44 18.39 11.42
C GLU A 197 6.38 19.89 11.71
N GLU A 198 6.71 20.74 10.73
CA GLU A 198 6.69 22.20 10.88
C GLU A 198 5.25 22.77 10.96
N SER A 199 4.30 22.23 10.20
CA SER A 199 2.91 22.70 10.19
C SER A 199 2.09 22.26 11.39
N GLY A 200 2.62 21.33 12.20
CA GLY A 200 1.84 20.72 13.29
C GLY A 200 0.67 19.88 12.80
N ASP A 201 0.54 19.68 11.49
CA ASP A 201 -0.44 18.81 10.85
C ASP A 201 -0.09 17.33 11.11
N ILE A 202 -0.08 16.97 12.37
CA ILE A 202 -0.25 15.56 12.75
C ILE A 202 -1.67 15.24 12.34
N LEU A 203 -1.84 14.84 11.08
CA LEU A 203 -3.10 14.29 10.60
C LEU A 203 -3.46 13.14 11.54
N SER A 204 -4.26 13.51 12.50
CA SER A 204 -4.85 12.66 13.53
C SER A 204 -5.36 11.38 12.90
N LEU A 205 -4.84 10.26 13.39
CA LEU A 205 -5.46 8.95 13.63
C LEU A 205 -6.31 8.38 12.49
#